data_e8d90ea9853c9cb4676a8eb63e0cabb8
#
_entry.id   e8d90ea9853c9cb4676a8eb63e0cabb8
#
_cell.length_a   1.000
_cell.length_b   1.000
_cell.length_c   1.000
_cell.angle_alpha   90.00
_cell.angle_beta   90.00
_cell.angle_gamma   90.00
#
_symmetry.space_group_name_H-M   'P 1'
#
loop_
_entity.id
_entity.type
_entity.pdbx_description
1 polymer ?
#
loop_
_entity_poly.entity_id
_entity_poly.type
_entity_poly.pdbx_seq_one_letter_code
_entity_poly.pdbx_strand_id
1 'polypeptide(L)'
;MLKMVDVYSGSPRSFATQSGTDITMVKATQGTYYVNPYCDTDYQAAKKAGKMLGVYHYAGGGDPAVEANYFYKNTKNYVGEAVPALDWEDYQNPKYGNDSNWCRKFVDKYHELSGVWPLIYTGQAALPEVGNCAKDCGLWLAWYATMNWSSWTLPNVSFNVSPWPTYTIWQFTGGDMDRNVVNTTKEGWLKLAKPNADVKPPVSQAIPEAKPRPVVKKWIDDLGDTWYSESGTFVTGGAINLRYGAKTSSKIIAQLPAGTQVKYDAYSRHDGYVWIRQPRSKGYGYLVCRAGNEAWGTFK
;
A
#
# COMPACT_ATOMS: atom_id res chain seq x y z
N MET A 1 -12.97 -24.95 2.77
CA MET A 1 -12.07 -23.78 2.55
C MET A 1 -12.85 -22.52 2.78
N LEU A 2 -12.24 -21.51 3.44
CA LEU A 2 -12.88 -20.22 3.64
C LEU A 2 -12.75 -19.37 2.38
N LYS A 3 -13.69 -18.45 2.18
CA LYS A 3 -13.71 -17.51 1.06
C LYS A 3 -13.22 -16.14 1.53
N MET A 4 -12.32 -15.52 0.76
CA MET A 4 -11.77 -14.21 1.10
C MET A 4 -11.85 -13.27 -0.12
N VAL A 5 -12.11 -12.01 0.15
CA VAL A 5 -11.86 -10.92 -0.80
C VAL A 5 -10.72 -10.05 -0.30
N ASP A 6 -9.94 -9.51 -1.22
CA ASP A 6 -9.01 -8.44 -0.90
C ASP A 6 -9.42 -7.16 -1.60
N VAL A 7 -9.19 -6.03 -0.91
CA VAL A 7 -9.68 -4.72 -1.32
C VAL A 7 -8.63 -3.63 -1.11
N TYR A 8 -8.67 -2.63 -1.98
CA TYR A 8 -7.84 -1.42 -1.89
C TYR A 8 -8.68 -0.16 -2.16
N SER A 9 -8.06 1.00 -2.23
CA SER A 9 -8.78 2.27 -2.42
C SER A 9 -9.57 2.37 -3.72
N GLY A 10 -9.21 1.60 -4.75
CA GLY A 10 -9.91 1.55 -6.04
C GLY A 10 -11.07 0.54 -6.07
N SER A 11 -11.16 -0.37 -5.11
CA SER A 11 -12.24 -1.36 -5.06
C SER A 11 -13.58 -0.72 -4.68
N PRO A 12 -14.72 -1.21 -5.20
CA PRO A 12 -16.05 -0.86 -4.69
C PRO A 12 -16.14 -1.10 -3.18
N ARG A 13 -16.62 -0.12 -2.40
CA ARG A 13 -16.68 -0.24 -0.92
C ARG A 13 -17.52 -1.43 -0.44
N SER A 14 -18.52 -1.86 -1.24
CA SER A 14 -19.35 -3.04 -0.96
C SER A 14 -18.56 -4.35 -0.89
N PHE A 15 -17.38 -4.42 -1.54
CA PHE A 15 -16.56 -5.64 -1.52
C PHE A 15 -16.01 -5.96 -0.13
N ALA A 16 -15.76 -4.94 0.70
CA ALA A 16 -15.32 -5.15 2.08
C ALA A 16 -16.34 -5.96 2.92
N THR A 17 -17.62 -5.93 2.54
CA THR A 17 -18.70 -6.66 3.21
C THR A 17 -19.35 -7.70 2.31
N GLN A 18 -18.64 -8.16 1.26
CA GLN A 18 -19.16 -9.07 0.24
C GLN A 18 -19.89 -10.27 0.86
N SER A 19 -21.13 -10.50 0.45
CA SER A 19 -21.92 -11.62 0.92
C SER A 19 -21.29 -12.96 0.54
N GLY A 20 -21.41 -13.95 1.42
CA GLY A 20 -20.88 -15.30 1.19
C GLY A 20 -19.37 -15.42 1.30
N THR A 21 -18.66 -14.39 1.78
CA THR A 21 -17.24 -14.47 2.15
C THR A 21 -17.07 -14.55 3.65
N ASP A 22 -15.96 -15.14 4.09
CA ASP A 22 -15.61 -15.33 5.49
C ASP A 22 -14.59 -14.28 5.98
N ILE A 23 -13.75 -13.79 5.08
CA ILE A 23 -12.58 -12.95 5.38
C ILE A 23 -12.55 -11.76 4.44
N THR A 24 -12.07 -10.62 4.97
CA THR A 24 -11.72 -9.45 4.18
C THR A 24 -10.28 -9.04 4.48
N MET A 25 -9.45 -8.96 3.44
CA MET A 25 -8.07 -8.48 3.47
C MET A 25 -8.03 -7.05 2.91
N VAL A 26 -7.54 -6.08 3.68
CA VAL A 26 -7.59 -4.66 3.29
C VAL A 26 -6.20 -4.11 3.06
N LYS A 27 -5.95 -3.48 1.90
CA LYS A 27 -4.71 -2.71 1.69
C LYS A 27 -4.59 -1.63 2.76
N ALA A 28 -3.48 -1.62 3.50
CA ALA A 28 -3.23 -0.61 4.50
C ALA A 28 -2.24 0.45 4.00
N THR A 29 -1.11 0.02 3.45
CA THR A 29 -0.01 0.92 3.07
C THR A 29 0.69 0.47 1.79
N GLN A 30 1.49 1.38 1.20
CA GLN A 30 2.43 1.05 0.12
C GLN A 30 3.70 1.88 0.28
N GLY A 31 4.87 1.26 0.15
CA GLY A 31 6.14 1.92 0.37
C GLY A 31 6.15 2.68 1.70
N THR A 32 6.78 3.85 1.73
CA THR A 32 6.78 4.74 2.91
C THR A 32 5.95 6.01 2.70
N TYR A 33 5.16 6.05 1.62
CA TYR A 33 4.53 7.28 1.13
C TYR A 33 3.00 7.20 1.01
N TYR A 34 2.40 6.00 1.09
CA TYR A 34 0.96 5.83 0.90
C TYR A 34 0.32 5.10 2.07
N VAL A 35 -0.77 5.66 2.57
CA VAL A 35 -1.74 5.00 3.46
C VAL A 35 -3.07 4.97 2.73
N ASN A 36 -3.70 3.80 2.65
CA ASN A 36 -5.02 3.67 2.05
C ASN A 36 -6.04 4.49 2.87
N PRO A 37 -6.66 5.53 2.28
CA PRO A 37 -7.59 6.41 3.00
C PRO A 37 -8.86 5.69 3.47
N TYR A 38 -9.16 4.54 2.91
CA TYR A 38 -10.32 3.73 3.26
C TYR A 38 -9.99 2.51 4.14
N CYS A 39 -8.71 2.33 4.52
CA CYS A 39 -8.28 1.14 5.26
C CYS A 39 -9.14 0.92 6.51
N ASP A 40 -9.23 1.90 7.40
CA ASP A 40 -10.01 1.74 8.63
C ASP A 40 -11.51 1.65 8.36
N THR A 41 -12.04 2.40 7.40
CA THR A 41 -13.46 2.34 7.03
C THR A 41 -13.87 0.94 6.54
N ASP A 42 -13.09 0.35 5.62
CA ASP A 42 -13.35 -0.99 5.09
C ASP A 42 -13.13 -2.07 6.16
N TYR A 43 -12.08 -1.92 6.97
CA TYR A 43 -11.78 -2.79 8.09
C TYR A 43 -12.94 -2.84 9.10
N GLN A 44 -13.43 -1.68 9.55
CA GLN A 44 -14.53 -1.61 10.51
C GLN A 44 -15.86 -2.10 9.91
N ALA A 45 -16.12 -1.83 8.63
CA ALA A 45 -17.28 -2.36 7.93
C ALA A 45 -17.26 -3.90 7.87
N ALA A 46 -16.12 -4.49 7.49
CA ALA A 46 -15.92 -5.93 7.46
C ALA A 46 -16.08 -6.55 8.86
N LYS A 47 -15.47 -5.93 9.88
CA LYS A 47 -15.59 -6.35 11.28
C LYS A 47 -17.04 -6.35 11.75
N LYS A 48 -17.77 -5.27 11.48
CA LYS A 48 -19.19 -5.16 11.80
C LYS A 48 -20.06 -6.20 11.09
N ALA A 49 -19.67 -6.60 9.88
CA ALA A 49 -20.29 -7.68 9.12
C ALA A 49 -19.90 -9.08 9.59
N GLY A 50 -19.13 -9.22 10.68
CA GLY A 50 -18.71 -10.49 11.25
C GLY A 50 -17.62 -11.23 10.46
N LYS A 51 -16.91 -10.51 9.58
CA LYS A 51 -15.79 -11.08 8.82
C LYS A 51 -14.55 -11.24 9.70
N MET A 52 -13.75 -12.25 9.43
CA MET A 52 -12.36 -12.29 9.88
C MET A 52 -11.52 -11.31 9.03
N LEU A 53 -10.44 -10.81 9.60
CA LEU A 53 -9.77 -9.62 9.09
C LEU A 53 -8.32 -9.91 8.71
N GLY A 54 -7.84 -9.19 7.71
CA GLY A 54 -6.44 -9.10 7.34
C GLY A 54 -6.11 -7.70 6.83
N VAL A 55 -4.83 -7.35 6.87
CA VAL A 55 -4.29 -6.11 6.32
C VAL A 55 -3.01 -6.37 5.56
N TYR A 56 -2.78 -5.65 4.45
CA TYR A 56 -1.56 -5.85 3.68
C TYR A 56 -0.81 -4.57 3.36
N HIS A 57 0.49 -4.75 3.17
CA HIS A 57 1.43 -3.74 2.72
C HIS A 57 1.92 -4.08 1.31
N TYR A 58 1.77 -3.17 0.36
CA TYR A 58 2.35 -3.28 -0.97
C TYR A 58 3.80 -2.78 -0.94
N ALA A 59 4.74 -3.62 -1.32
CA ALA A 59 6.15 -3.27 -1.33
C ALA A 59 6.46 -2.16 -2.33
N GLY A 60 7.09 -1.10 -1.88
CA GLY A 60 7.53 0.01 -2.74
C GLY A 60 8.96 -0.12 -3.24
N GLY A 61 9.70 -1.14 -2.76
CA GLY A 61 11.10 -1.37 -3.12
C GLY A 61 12.10 -0.37 -2.55
N GLY A 62 11.74 0.31 -1.46
CA GLY A 62 12.64 1.12 -0.65
C GLY A 62 13.47 0.27 0.32
N ASP A 63 13.86 0.83 1.47
CA ASP A 63 14.48 0.06 2.54
C ASP A 63 13.44 -0.84 3.22
N PRO A 64 13.62 -2.17 3.26
CA PRO A 64 12.62 -3.10 3.77
C PRO A 64 12.31 -2.91 5.26
N ALA A 65 13.29 -2.53 6.07
CA ALA A 65 13.07 -2.29 7.50
C ALA A 65 12.29 -0.99 7.74
N VAL A 66 12.51 0.03 6.92
CA VAL A 66 11.77 1.29 6.96
C VAL A 66 10.32 1.08 6.50
N GLU A 67 10.09 0.29 5.43
CA GLU A 67 8.74 -0.06 4.97
C GLU A 67 7.99 -0.92 6.01
N ALA A 68 8.65 -1.89 6.66
CA ALA A 68 8.07 -2.69 7.73
C ALA A 68 7.66 -1.83 8.94
N ASN A 69 8.53 -0.88 9.36
CA ASN A 69 8.18 0.09 10.40
C ASN A 69 6.98 0.95 9.99
N TYR A 70 6.93 1.38 8.73
CA TYR A 70 5.82 2.17 8.21
C TYR A 70 4.51 1.40 8.23
N PHE A 71 4.52 0.14 7.78
CA PHE A 71 3.36 -0.75 7.85
C PHE A 71 2.91 -0.95 9.29
N TYR A 72 3.81 -1.37 10.19
CA TYR A 72 3.50 -1.57 11.60
C TYR A 72 2.92 -0.32 12.26
N LYS A 73 3.53 0.85 12.06
CA LYS A 73 3.07 2.11 12.64
C LYS A 73 1.61 2.44 12.25
N ASN A 74 1.21 2.10 11.03
CA ASN A 74 -0.14 2.37 10.52
C ASN A 74 -1.14 1.25 10.85
N THR A 75 -0.68 0.06 11.27
CA THR A 75 -1.53 -1.12 11.51
C THR A 75 -1.42 -1.71 12.91
N LYS A 76 -0.61 -1.14 13.80
CA LYS A 76 -0.37 -1.67 15.16
C LYS A 76 -1.65 -1.92 15.96
N ASN A 77 -2.71 -1.14 15.70
CA ASN A 77 -3.99 -1.29 16.37
C ASN A 77 -4.79 -2.53 15.90
N TYR A 78 -4.38 -3.15 14.79
CA TYR A 78 -4.98 -4.38 14.24
C TYR A 78 -4.19 -5.64 14.61
N VAL A 79 -3.01 -5.49 15.22
CA VAL A 79 -2.18 -6.63 15.66
C VAL A 79 -2.94 -7.47 16.68
N GLY A 80 -2.93 -8.79 16.47
CA GLY A 80 -3.68 -9.74 17.29
C GLY A 80 -5.14 -9.94 16.86
N GLU A 81 -5.64 -9.17 15.89
CA GLU A 81 -6.97 -9.30 15.31
C GLU A 81 -6.91 -9.58 13.79
N ALA A 82 -6.09 -8.84 13.06
CA ALA A 82 -5.93 -9.00 11.62
C ALA A 82 -4.66 -9.75 11.25
N VAL A 83 -4.75 -10.65 10.26
CA VAL A 83 -3.58 -11.30 9.66
C VAL A 83 -2.83 -10.31 8.79
N PRO A 84 -1.54 -10.04 9.04
CA PRO A 84 -0.74 -9.18 8.18
C PRO A 84 -0.26 -9.91 6.93
N ALA A 85 -0.08 -9.18 5.82
CA ALA A 85 0.56 -9.71 4.62
C ALA A 85 1.50 -8.68 3.99
N LEU A 86 2.57 -9.17 3.39
CA LEU A 86 3.44 -8.44 2.47
C LEU A 86 3.04 -8.80 1.05
N ASP A 87 2.73 -7.80 0.26
CA ASP A 87 2.39 -7.89 -1.15
C ASP A 87 3.64 -7.57 -1.98
N TRP A 88 4.19 -8.61 -2.65
CA TRP A 88 5.42 -8.56 -3.42
C TRP A 88 5.14 -8.74 -4.91
N GLU A 89 5.08 -7.63 -5.62
CA GLU A 89 4.82 -7.55 -7.05
C GLU A 89 5.77 -6.57 -7.75
N ASP A 90 5.82 -6.60 -9.08
CA ASP A 90 6.74 -5.79 -9.90
C ASP A 90 6.28 -4.34 -10.10
N TYR A 91 4.97 -4.10 -10.11
CA TYR A 91 4.44 -2.76 -10.37
C TYR A 91 4.91 -1.75 -9.30
N GLN A 92 5.65 -0.71 -9.74
CA GLN A 92 6.24 0.31 -8.87
C GLN A 92 7.22 -0.22 -7.79
N ASN A 93 7.78 -1.42 -7.97
CA ASN A 93 8.72 -2.04 -7.06
C ASN A 93 10.04 -2.38 -7.80
N PRO A 94 11.04 -1.49 -7.80
CA PRO A 94 12.30 -1.70 -8.51
C PRO A 94 13.16 -2.82 -7.91
N LYS A 95 12.79 -3.39 -6.78
CA LYS A 95 13.49 -4.50 -6.13
C LYS A 95 12.95 -5.87 -6.54
N TYR A 96 11.75 -5.92 -7.10
CA TYR A 96 11.18 -7.16 -7.61
C TYR A 96 12.07 -7.78 -8.69
N GLY A 97 12.37 -9.06 -8.56
CA GLY A 97 13.30 -9.78 -9.44
C GLY A 97 14.79 -9.43 -9.25
N ASN A 98 15.13 -8.51 -8.32
CA ASN A 98 16.50 -7.98 -8.17
C ASN A 98 17.04 -8.08 -6.73
N ASP A 99 16.26 -8.41 -5.72
CA ASP A 99 16.72 -8.50 -4.33
C ASP A 99 16.02 -9.64 -3.57
N SER A 100 16.56 -10.85 -3.66
CA SER A 100 16.02 -12.05 -3.01
C SER A 100 16.01 -11.99 -1.47
N ASN A 101 16.61 -10.99 -0.85
CA ASN A 101 16.60 -10.82 0.61
C ASN A 101 15.67 -9.70 1.07
N TRP A 102 15.05 -8.95 0.16
CA TRP A 102 14.21 -7.83 0.55
C TRP A 102 13.03 -8.27 1.40
N CYS A 103 12.28 -9.25 0.92
CA CYS A 103 11.12 -9.79 1.65
C CYS A 103 11.51 -10.35 3.01
N ARG A 104 12.63 -11.10 3.07
CA ARG A 104 13.13 -11.68 4.34
C ARG A 104 13.40 -10.57 5.37
N LYS A 105 14.11 -9.49 4.98
CA LYS A 105 14.39 -8.36 5.87
C LYS A 105 13.12 -7.64 6.33
N PHE A 106 12.14 -7.52 5.44
CA PHE A 106 10.85 -6.90 5.77
C PHE A 106 10.10 -7.73 6.81
N VAL A 107 9.93 -9.05 6.59
CA VAL A 107 9.13 -9.89 7.49
C VAL A 107 9.83 -10.09 8.83
N ASP A 108 11.15 -10.15 8.87
CA ASP A 108 11.93 -10.19 10.11
C ASP A 108 11.68 -8.95 10.95
N LYS A 109 11.75 -7.77 10.29
CA LYS A 109 11.52 -6.50 10.98
C LYS A 109 10.07 -6.34 11.43
N TYR A 110 9.11 -6.73 10.60
CA TYR A 110 7.70 -6.68 11.00
C TYR A 110 7.41 -7.63 12.18
N HIS A 111 7.97 -8.84 12.14
CA HIS A 111 7.85 -9.80 13.24
C HIS A 111 8.51 -9.28 14.53
N GLU A 112 9.69 -8.68 14.45
CA GLU A 112 10.35 -8.02 15.60
C GLU A 112 9.43 -6.98 16.26
N LEU A 113 8.68 -6.22 15.46
CA LEU A 113 7.81 -5.14 15.95
C LEU A 113 6.46 -5.62 16.48
N SER A 114 5.88 -6.64 15.85
CA SER A 114 4.50 -7.06 16.08
C SER A 114 4.37 -8.41 16.82
N GLY A 115 5.41 -9.23 16.76
CA GLY A 115 5.36 -10.63 17.18
C GLY A 115 4.60 -11.55 16.20
N VAL A 116 4.17 -11.04 15.04
CA VAL A 116 3.36 -11.79 14.06
C VAL A 116 4.12 -11.93 12.75
N TRP A 117 4.19 -13.16 12.21
CA TRP A 117 4.75 -13.38 10.89
C TRP A 117 3.73 -13.00 9.80
N PRO A 118 4.09 -12.09 8.86
CA PRO A 118 3.21 -11.78 7.74
C PRO A 118 3.09 -12.95 6.77
N LEU A 119 1.97 -13.04 6.06
CA LEU A 119 1.91 -13.84 4.84
C LEU A 119 2.73 -13.15 3.73
N ILE A 120 3.20 -13.93 2.76
CA ILE A 120 3.80 -13.43 1.53
C ILE A 120 2.80 -13.61 0.39
N TYR A 121 2.33 -12.50 -0.18
CA TYR A 121 1.59 -12.51 -1.44
C TYR A 121 2.55 -12.27 -2.60
N THR A 122 2.45 -13.13 -3.60
CA THR A 122 3.19 -13.00 -4.87
C THR A 122 2.64 -13.94 -5.94
N GLY A 123 3.04 -13.70 -7.19
CA GLY A 123 2.83 -14.61 -8.30
C GLY A 123 3.80 -15.81 -8.27
N GLN A 124 3.43 -16.91 -8.95
CA GLN A 124 4.26 -18.14 -9.00
C GLN A 124 5.69 -17.90 -9.49
N ALA A 125 5.89 -16.95 -10.41
CA ALA A 125 7.23 -16.66 -10.97
C ALA A 125 8.23 -16.15 -9.93
N ALA A 126 7.76 -15.47 -8.88
CA ALA A 126 8.62 -14.91 -7.83
C ALA A 126 8.85 -15.86 -6.63
N LEU A 127 8.26 -17.06 -6.62
CA LEU A 127 8.47 -18.01 -5.52
C LEU A 127 9.94 -18.31 -5.21
N PRO A 128 10.84 -18.48 -6.20
CA PRO A 128 12.27 -18.66 -5.92
C PRO A 128 12.91 -17.46 -5.21
N GLU A 129 12.46 -16.24 -5.52
CA GLU A 129 13.00 -15.02 -4.95
C GLU A 129 12.64 -14.87 -3.46
N VAL A 130 11.39 -15.19 -3.12
CA VAL A 130 10.85 -15.03 -1.76
C VAL A 130 10.92 -16.32 -0.92
N GLY A 131 11.49 -17.38 -1.47
CA GLY A 131 11.49 -18.72 -0.87
C GLY A 131 12.18 -18.81 0.48
N ASN A 132 13.11 -17.90 0.82
CA ASN A 132 13.73 -17.82 2.13
C ASN A 132 12.76 -17.38 3.26
N CYS A 133 11.55 -16.93 2.92
CA CYS A 133 10.49 -16.64 3.88
C CYS A 133 9.64 -17.87 4.24
N ALA A 134 9.71 -18.97 3.46
CA ALA A 134 8.80 -20.11 3.58
C ALA A 134 8.84 -20.83 4.93
N LYS A 135 9.95 -20.70 5.66
CA LYS A 135 10.11 -21.29 6.98
C LYS A 135 9.13 -20.69 8.02
N ASP A 136 8.87 -19.40 7.93
CA ASP A 136 8.16 -18.65 8.98
C ASP A 136 6.82 -18.07 8.49
N CYS A 137 6.73 -17.77 7.19
CA CYS A 137 5.60 -17.07 6.58
C CYS A 137 4.73 -18.00 5.75
N GLY A 138 3.42 -17.91 5.88
CA GLY A 138 2.49 -18.58 4.98
C GLY A 138 2.48 -17.94 3.59
N LEU A 139 2.11 -18.72 2.56
CA LEU A 139 2.02 -18.26 1.17
C LEU A 139 0.61 -17.80 0.82
N TRP A 140 0.48 -16.61 0.28
CA TRP A 140 -0.70 -16.14 -0.46
C TRP A 140 -0.33 -16.06 -1.94
N LEU A 141 -0.68 -17.10 -2.70
CA LEU A 141 -0.31 -17.24 -4.09
C LEU A 141 -1.33 -16.57 -5.01
N ALA A 142 -0.88 -15.68 -5.90
CA ALA A 142 -1.63 -15.22 -7.05
C ALA A 142 -1.36 -16.17 -8.24
N TRP A 143 -2.39 -16.90 -8.66
CA TRP A 143 -2.32 -17.70 -9.85
C TRP A 143 -3.71 -17.85 -10.48
N TYR A 144 -3.89 -17.31 -11.69
CA TYR A 144 -5.18 -17.20 -12.35
C TYR A 144 -5.25 -18.17 -13.55
N ALA A 145 -6.29 -19.00 -13.57
CA ALA A 145 -6.59 -19.77 -14.78
C ALA A 145 -7.03 -18.84 -15.91
N THR A 146 -7.76 -17.78 -15.56
CA THR A 146 -8.19 -16.69 -16.44
C THR A 146 -8.64 -15.48 -15.61
N MET A 147 -8.47 -14.28 -16.13
CA MET A 147 -8.99 -13.05 -15.54
C MET A 147 -10.52 -12.95 -15.59
N ASN A 148 -11.18 -13.69 -16.47
CA ASN A 148 -12.64 -13.62 -16.64
C ASN A 148 -13.42 -14.58 -15.72
N TRP A 149 -12.78 -15.11 -14.68
CA TRP A 149 -13.40 -16.06 -13.76
C TRP A 149 -14.17 -15.33 -12.67
N SER A 150 -15.50 -15.26 -12.78
CA SER A 150 -16.37 -14.54 -11.83
C SER A 150 -17.07 -15.46 -10.81
N SER A 151 -16.81 -16.76 -10.85
CA SER A 151 -17.41 -17.78 -9.96
C SER A 151 -16.59 -17.95 -8.67
N TRP A 152 -17.27 -18.44 -7.62
CA TRP A 152 -16.62 -18.99 -6.42
C TRP A 152 -16.30 -20.49 -6.53
N THR A 153 -16.67 -21.13 -7.63
CA THR A 153 -16.19 -22.50 -7.95
C THR A 153 -14.73 -22.40 -8.35
N LEU A 154 -13.88 -23.22 -7.76
CA LEU A 154 -12.46 -23.21 -8.08
C LEU A 154 -12.19 -23.76 -9.47
N PRO A 155 -11.31 -23.12 -10.26
CA PRO A 155 -10.85 -23.71 -11.50
C PRO A 155 -10.05 -24.98 -11.22
N ASN A 156 -10.20 -25.99 -12.09
CA ASN A 156 -9.44 -27.23 -12.01
C ASN A 156 -8.06 -27.03 -12.65
N VAL A 157 -7.09 -26.66 -11.83
CA VAL A 157 -5.72 -26.33 -12.27
C VAL A 157 -4.70 -26.89 -11.30
N SER A 158 -3.47 -27.04 -11.76
CA SER A 158 -2.30 -27.36 -10.94
C SER A 158 -1.27 -26.22 -11.01
N PHE A 159 -0.59 -25.95 -9.92
CA PHE A 159 0.47 -24.95 -9.85
C PHE A 159 1.52 -25.37 -8.82
N ASN A 160 2.71 -24.81 -8.96
CA ASN A 160 3.80 -25.04 -8.00
C ASN A 160 3.73 -24.03 -6.86
N VAL A 161 3.99 -24.48 -5.64
CA VAL A 161 4.08 -23.64 -4.45
C VAL A 161 5.44 -23.75 -3.75
N SER A 162 6.36 -24.55 -4.32
CA SER A 162 7.69 -24.75 -3.70
C SER A 162 8.41 -23.40 -3.53
N PRO A 163 9.09 -23.17 -2.38
CA PRO A 163 9.44 -24.15 -1.33
C PRO A 163 8.39 -24.34 -0.23
N TRP A 164 7.23 -23.69 -0.29
CA TRP A 164 6.16 -23.97 0.66
C TRP A 164 5.58 -25.38 0.45
N PRO A 165 5.17 -26.07 1.51
CA PRO A 165 4.51 -27.37 1.38
C PRO A 165 3.10 -27.26 0.81
N THR A 166 2.45 -26.09 1.03
CA THR A 166 1.12 -25.75 0.53
C THR A 166 0.92 -24.23 0.55
N TYR A 167 -0.10 -23.76 -0.13
CA TYR A 167 -0.52 -22.36 0.03
C TYR A 167 -1.39 -22.19 1.29
N THR A 168 -1.32 -21.04 1.92
CA THR A 168 -2.27 -20.58 2.94
C THR A 168 -3.48 -19.95 2.27
N ILE A 169 -3.25 -19.12 1.26
CA ILE A 169 -4.27 -18.46 0.45
C ILE A 169 -3.92 -18.65 -1.03
N TRP A 170 -4.94 -18.90 -1.84
CA TRP A 170 -4.85 -18.85 -3.29
C TRP A 170 -5.82 -17.80 -3.82
N GLN A 171 -5.28 -16.72 -4.40
CA GLN A 171 -6.04 -15.77 -5.21
C GLN A 171 -6.15 -16.34 -6.62
N PHE A 172 -7.36 -16.76 -7.00
CA PHE A 172 -7.59 -17.51 -8.22
C PHE A 172 -8.19 -16.69 -9.35
N THR A 173 -8.58 -15.44 -9.09
CA THR A 173 -9.02 -14.45 -10.09
C THR A 173 -8.96 -13.05 -9.52
N GLY A 174 -8.80 -12.04 -10.38
CA GLY A 174 -8.79 -10.62 -10.09
C GLY A 174 -9.51 -9.79 -11.17
N GLY A 175 -10.47 -10.40 -11.90
CA GLY A 175 -11.16 -9.74 -13.02
C GLY A 175 -12.17 -8.69 -12.54
N ASP A 176 -13.32 -9.12 -12.10
CA ASP A 176 -14.38 -8.25 -11.54
C ASP A 176 -14.20 -8.00 -10.03
N MET A 177 -13.60 -8.94 -9.32
CA MET A 177 -13.30 -8.91 -7.89
C MET A 177 -12.16 -9.88 -7.58
N ASP A 178 -11.28 -9.50 -6.68
CA ASP A 178 -10.22 -10.38 -6.18
C ASP A 178 -10.82 -11.48 -5.29
N ARG A 179 -10.87 -12.71 -5.83
CA ARG A 179 -11.41 -13.87 -5.13
C ARG A 179 -10.30 -14.79 -4.68
N ASN A 180 -10.38 -15.14 -3.41
CA ASN A 180 -9.41 -16.02 -2.79
C ASN A 180 -10.10 -17.17 -2.06
N VAL A 181 -9.40 -18.29 -1.99
CA VAL A 181 -9.71 -19.38 -1.05
C VAL A 181 -8.59 -19.51 -0.05
N VAL A 182 -8.98 -19.79 1.19
CA VAL A 182 -8.06 -19.89 2.31
C VAL A 182 -8.04 -21.32 2.84
N ASN A 183 -6.85 -21.91 2.81
CA ASN A 183 -6.61 -23.31 3.17
C ASN A 183 -6.31 -23.45 4.67
N THR A 184 -7.19 -22.90 5.49
CA THR A 184 -7.16 -23.09 6.96
C THR A 184 -8.57 -23.02 7.53
N THR A 185 -8.73 -23.29 8.83
CA THR A 185 -9.98 -23.11 9.58
C THR A 185 -10.10 -21.67 10.10
N LYS A 186 -11.26 -21.32 10.65
CA LYS A 186 -11.46 -20.01 11.34
C LYS A 186 -10.48 -19.83 12.49
N GLU A 187 -10.31 -20.87 13.30
CA GLU A 187 -9.38 -20.89 14.43
C GLU A 187 -7.93 -20.74 13.95
N GLY A 188 -7.57 -21.41 12.84
CA GLY A 188 -6.26 -21.30 12.19
C GLY A 188 -6.00 -19.88 11.72
N TRP A 189 -6.98 -19.22 11.07
CA TRP A 189 -6.88 -17.83 10.67
C TRP A 189 -6.66 -16.89 11.85
N LEU A 190 -7.47 -17.03 12.90
CA LEU A 190 -7.34 -16.22 14.11
C LEU A 190 -6.00 -16.43 14.82
N LYS A 191 -5.44 -17.65 14.73
CA LYS A 191 -4.11 -17.96 15.26
C LYS A 191 -3.00 -17.26 14.47
N LEU A 192 -3.11 -17.15 13.13
CA LEU A 192 -2.15 -16.43 12.29
C LEU A 192 -2.07 -14.93 12.63
N ALA A 193 -3.12 -14.34 13.17
CA ALA A 193 -3.14 -12.93 13.58
C ALA A 193 -2.49 -12.69 14.96
N LYS A 194 -2.23 -13.74 15.73
CA LYS A 194 -1.74 -13.61 17.12
C LYS A 194 -0.23 -13.51 17.17
N PRO A 195 0.32 -12.63 18.04
CA PRO A 195 1.75 -12.65 18.34
C PRO A 195 2.17 -14.01 18.88
N ASN A 196 3.33 -14.50 18.47
CA ASN A 196 3.93 -15.69 19.05
C ASN A 196 4.30 -15.44 20.52
N ALA A 197 4.06 -16.42 21.37
CA ALA A 197 4.25 -16.28 22.84
C ALA A 197 5.70 -15.93 23.26
N ASP A 198 6.69 -16.21 22.41
CA ASP A 198 8.11 -15.98 22.68
C ASP A 198 8.60 -14.58 22.32
N VAL A 199 7.80 -13.79 21.60
CA VAL A 199 8.13 -12.40 21.27
C VAL A 199 7.40 -11.49 22.24
N LYS A 200 8.08 -11.03 23.29
CA LYS A 200 7.60 -9.87 24.05
C LYS A 200 7.62 -8.69 23.07
N PRO A 201 6.48 -8.01 22.83
CA PRO A 201 6.50 -6.76 22.09
C PRO A 201 7.59 -5.87 22.70
N PRO A 202 8.43 -5.20 21.91
CA PRO A 202 9.42 -4.32 22.48
C PRO A 202 8.70 -3.39 23.45
N VAL A 203 9.14 -3.44 24.73
CA VAL A 203 8.68 -2.46 25.73
C VAL A 203 8.85 -1.13 25.06
N SER A 204 7.74 -0.43 24.86
CA SER A 204 7.69 0.86 24.22
C SER A 204 8.81 1.75 24.80
N GLN A 205 10.01 1.68 24.20
CA GLN A 205 10.90 2.82 24.30
C GLN A 205 10.11 3.92 23.64
N ALA A 206 9.80 4.95 24.40
CA ALA A 206 9.11 6.13 23.93
C ALA A 206 9.81 6.59 22.65
N ILE A 207 9.28 6.14 21.51
CA ILE A 207 9.66 6.71 20.21
C ILE A 207 9.28 8.17 20.38
N PRO A 208 10.19 9.13 20.14
CA PRO A 208 9.85 10.52 20.21
C PRO A 208 8.50 10.70 19.52
N GLU A 209 7.54 11.24 20.25
CA GLU A 209 6.18 11.45 19.79
C GLU A 209 6.26 12.05 18.38
N ALA A 210 5.92 11.26 17.36
CA ALA A 210 5.92 11.78 16.02
C ALA A 210 4.97 12.97 16.06
N LYS A 211 5.48 14.15 15.75
CA LYS A 211 4.67 15.36 15.65
C LYS A 211 3.35 14.99 14.99
N PRO A 212 2.20 15.39 15.54
CA PRO A 212 0.91 15.05 14.97
C PRO A 212 0.97 15.33 13.47
N ARG A 213 0.61 14.33 12.66
CA ARG A 213 0.57 14.51 11.19
C ARG A 213 -0.26 15.77 10.94
N PRO A 214 0.21 16.70 10.12
CA PRO A 214 -0.62 17.81 9.71
C PRO A 214 -1.92 17.23 9.18
N VAL A 215 -3.04 17.67 9.75
CA VAL A 215 -4.37 17.32 9.21
C VAL A 215 -4.34 17.80 7.76
N VAL A 216 -4.45 16.87 6.80
CA VAL A 216 -4.49 17.23 5.38
C VAL A 216 -5.74 18.07 5.18
N LYS A 217 -5.57 19.38 5.10
CA LYS A 217 -6.66 20.30 4.79
C LYS A 217 -6.98 20.14 3.31
N LYS A 218 -8.25 19.91 3.01
CA LYS A 218 -8.79 19.89 1.66
C LYS A 218 -9.60 21.16 1.46
N TRP A 219 -9.42 21.86 0.35
CA TRP A 219 -10.24 22.99 -0.04
C TRP A 219 -10.41 23.06 -1.56
N ILE A 220 -11.36 23.83 -2.02
CA ILE A 220 -11.58 24.13 -3.41
C ILE A 220 -11.16 25.60 -3.61
N ASP A 221 -10.36 25.88 -4.65
CA ASP A 221 -9.97 27.24 -4.98
C ASP A 221 -11.04 27.96 -5.83
N ASP A 222 -10.80 29.22 -6.14
CA ASP A 222 -11.72 30.06 -6.92
C ASP A 222 -11.91 29.57 -8.38
N LEU A 223 -11.07 28.65 -8.85
CA LEU A 223 -11.14 28.02 -10.16
C LEU A 223 -11.91 26.69 -10.14
N GLY A 224 -12.34 26.24 -8.96
CA GLY A 224 -13.01 24.96 -8.76
C GLY A 224 -12.07 23.77 -8.59
N ASP A 225 -10.76 24.01 -8.52
CA ASP A 225 -9.77 22.95 -8.39
C ASP A 225 -9.59 22.52 -6.92
N THR A 226 -9.53 21.21 -6.68
CA THR A 226 -9.37 20.66 -5.32
C THR A 226 -7.90 20.61 -4.91
N TRP A 227 -7.57 21.24 -3.81
CA TRP A 227 -6.24 21.29 -3.21
C TRP A 227 -6.15 20.50 -1.92
N TYR A 228 -4.96 19.96 -1.65
CA TYR A 228 -4.63 19.22 -0.45
C TYR A 228 -3.37 19.81 0.17
N SER A 229 -3.39 20.09 1.49
CA SER A 229 -2.20 20.58 2.19
C SER A 229 -1.13 19.49 2.29
N GLU A 230 0.05 19.79 1.80
CA GLU A 230 1.24 18.93 1.88
C GLU A 230 2.47 19.81 1.77
N SER A 231 3.39 19.72 2.72
CA SER A 231 4.62 20.50 2.71
C SER A 231 5.81 19.64 2.35
N GLY A 232 6.64 20.13 1.44
CA GLY A 232 7.84 19.43 1.01
C GLY A 232 8.76 20.33 0.18
N THR A 233 9.78 19.70 -0.38
CA THR A 233 10.70 20.34 -1.34
C THR A 233 10.69 19.52 -2.62
N PHE A 234 10.38 20.15 -3.73
CA PHE A 234 10.49 19.58 -5.07
C PHE A 234 11.74 20.11 -5.76
N VAL A 235 12.52 19.22 -6.36
CA VAL A 235 13.72 19.56 -7.13
C VAL A 235 13.41 19.32 -8.60
N THR A 236 13.44 20.37 -9.42
CA THR A 236 13.13 20.29 -10.85
C THR A 236 14.13 19.39 -11.60
N GLY A 237 13.61 18.46 -12.43
CA GLY A 237 14.44 17.59 -13.29
C GLY A 237 14.84 18.24 -14.62
N GLY A 238 14.14 19.31 -15.01
CA GLY A 238 14.33 20.08 -16.23
C GLY A 238 13.85 21.51 -16.05
N ALA A 239 13.78 22.28 -17.15
CA ALA A 239 13.24 23.62 -17.12
C ALA A 239 11.71 23.56 -16.94
N ILE A 240 11.17 24.15 -15.87
CA ILE A 240 9.74 24.15 -15.53
C ILE A 240 9.24 25.58 -15.34
N ASN A 241 8.09 25.88 -15.92
CA ASN A 241 7.47 27.19 -15.76
C ASN A 241 6.75 27.30 -14.41
N LEU A 242 7.13 28.29 -13.61
CA LEU A 242 6.40 28.74 -12.43
C LEU A 242 5.37 29.78 -12.89
N ARG A 243 4.10 29.63 -12.47
CA ARG A 243 2.98 30.41 -12.99
C ARG A 243 2.18 31.08 -11.89
N TYR A 244 1.40 32.10 -12.25
CA TYR A 244 0.48 32.79 -11.33
C TYR A 244 -0.77 31.97 -10.99
N GLY A 245 -1.12 30.94 -11.76
CA GLY A 245 -2.25 30.04 -11.51
C GLY A 245 -1.91 28.63 -11.95
N ALA A 246 -2.59 27.64 -11.40
CA ALA A 246 -2.38 26.22 -11.69
C ALA A 246 -3.05 25.77 -13.00
N LYS A 247 -2.78 26.50 -14.07
CA LYS A 247 -3.21 26.19 -15.45
C LYS A 247 -2.07 26.44 -16.42
N THR A 248 -1.98 25.61 -17.46
CA THR A 248 -0.93 25.75 -18.49
C THR A 248 -1.04 27.05 -19.26
N SER A 249 -2.23 27.65 -19.33
CA SER A 249 -2.51 28.96 -19.92
C SER A 249 -2.19 30.15 -19.00
N SER A 250 -1.97 29.94 -17.70
CA SER A 250 -1.65 31.02 -16.76
C SER A 250 -0.33 31.68 -17.07
N LYS A 251 -0.26 33.00 -16.85
CA LYS A 251 0.94 33.81 -17.05
C LYS A 251 2.13 33.23 -16.28
N ILE A 252 3.28 33.18 -16.92
CA ILE A 252 4.53 32.70 -16.34
C ILE A 252 5.11 33.79 -15.44
N ILE A 253 5.51 33.41 -14.23
CA ILE A 253 6.27 34.21 -13.28
C ILE A 253 7.76 34.12 -13.63
N ALA A 254 8.25 32.89 -13.81
CA ALA A 254 9.65 32.57 -14.13
C ALA A 254 9.75 31.18 -14.75
N GLN A 255 10.79 30.92 -15.50
CA GLN A 255 11.19 29.57 -15.87
C GLN A 255 12.29 29.12 -14.90
N LEU A 256 12.06 28.03 -14.19
CA LEU A 256 12.98 27.46 -13.22
C LEU A 256 13.89 26.45 -13.92
N PRO A 257 15.23 26.58 -13.88
CA PRO A 257 16.13 25.60 -14.47
C PRO A 257 16.11 24.27 -13.70
N ALA A 258 16.67 23.23 -14.31
CA ALA A 258 16.90 21.94 -13.64
C ALA A 258 17.70 22.11 -12.33
N GLY A 259 17.40 21.32 -11.33
CA GLY A 259 18.03 21.38 -10.01
C GLY A 259 17.49 22.47 -9.07
N THR A 260 16.51 23.29 -9.51
CA THR A 260 15.90 24.28 -8.64
C THR A 260 15.10 23.63 -7.52
N GLN A 261 15.37 24.01 -6.26
CA GLN A 261 14.62 23.54 -5.11
C GLN A 261 13.40 24.47 -4.87
N VAL A 262 12.23 23.89 -4.89
CA VAL A 262 10.95 24.59 -4.68
C VAL A 262 10.29 24.05 -3.42
N LYS A 263 10.18 24.85 -2.38
CA LYS A 263 9.36 24.53 -1.20
C LYS A 263 7.90 24.72 -1.56
N TYR A 264 7.05 23.73 -1.28
CA TYR A 264 5.62 23.81 -1.54
C TYR A 264 4.81 23.50 -0.26
N ASP A 265 3.55 23.95 -0.23
CA ASP A 265 2.64 23.79 0.92
C ASP A 265 1.32 23.10 0.54
N ALA A 266 1.11 22.82 -0.74
CA ALA A 266 -0.08 22.13 -1.23
C ALA A 266 0.13 21.52 -2.61
N TYR A 267 -0.71 20.50 -2.93
CA TYR A 267 -0.81 19.96 -4.27
C TYR A 267 -2.26 19.85 -4.74
N SER A 268 -2.45 19.80 -6.05
CA SER A 268 -3.73 19.52 -6.71
C SER A 268 -3.53 18.61 -7.92
N ARG A 269 -4.58 17.84 -8.27
CA ARG A 269 -4.60 16.95 -9.44
C ARG A 269 -5.76 17.36 -10.34
N HIS A 270 -5.47 17.99 -11.45
CA HIS A 270 -6.46 18.40 -12.45
C HIS A 270 -5.81 18.57 -13.82
N ASP A 271 -6.61 18.58 -14.86
CA ASP A 271 -6.21 18.79 -16.27
C ASP A 271 -5.06 17.85 -16.73
N GLY A 272 -4.98 16.62 -16.19
CA GLY A 272 -3.93 15.65 -16.52
C GLY A 272 -2.59 15.88 -15.85
N TYR A 273 -2.49 16.86 -14.94
CA TYR A 273 -1.27 17.24 -14.24
C TYR A 273 -1.40 17.10 -12.72
N VAL A 274 -0.24 16.97 -12.08
CA VAL A 274 -0.10 17.23 -10.64
C VAL A 274 0.60 18.58 -10.48
N TRP A 275 -0.11 19.50 -9.87
CA TRP A 275 0.37 20.84 -9.55
C TRP A 275 0.83 20.93 -8.12
N ILE A 276 1.90 21.67 -7.86
CA ILE A 276 2.31 22.07 -6.50
C ILE A 276 2.26 23.58 -6.36
N ARG A 277 1.94 24.03 -5.15
CA ARG A 277 1.79 25.43 -4.80
C ARG A 277 2.97 25.90 -3.97
N GLN A 278 3.69 26.89 -4.47
CA GLN A 278 4.80 27.53 -3.79
C GLN A 278 4.32 28.81 -3.07
N PRO A 279 4.43 28.92 -1.73
CA PRO A 279 4.22 30.18 -1.04
C PRO A 279 5.28 31.22 -1.44
N ARG A 280 4.86 32.47 -1.64
CA ARG A 280 5.70 33.60 -2.01
C ARG A 280 5.37 34.80 -1.11
N SER A 281 6.24 35.80 -1.07
CA SER A 281 6.03 37.03 -0.29
C SER A 281 4.71 37.75 -0.63
N LYS A 282 4.24 37.64 -1.88
CA LYS A 282 2.92 38.12 -2.31
C LYS A 282 2.24 36.98 -3.10
N GLY A 283 1.28 36.28 -2.46
CA GLY A 283 0.50 35.21 -3.06
C GLY A 283 1.26 33.90 -3.26
N TYR A 284 1.01 33.21 -4.37
CA TYR A 284 1.52 31.88 -4.66
C TYR A 284 2.09 31.80 -6.06
N GLY A 285 3.00 30.85 -6.25
CA GLY A 285 3.40 30.37 -7.57
C GLY A 285 2.96 28.90 -7.73
N TYR A 286 2.68 28.50 -8.96
CA TYR A 286 2.19 27.17 -9.29
C TYR A 286 3.06 26.55 -10.36
N LEU A 287 3.42 25.28 -10.20
CA LEU A 287 4.18 24.56 -11.20
C LEU A 287 3.73 23.11 -11.28
N VAL A 288 3.88 22.52 -12.47
CA VAL A 288 3.62 21.11 -12.69
C VAL A 288 4.81 20.31 -12.13
N CYS A 289 4.53 19.32 -11.32
CA CYS A 289 5.55 18.38 -10.85
C CYS A 289 5.42 17.00 -11.50
N ARG A 290 4.27 16.70 -12.15
CA ARG A 290 4.00 15.44 -12.84
C ARG A 290 2.95 15.63 -13.94
N ALA A 291 3.13 14.92 -15.07
CA ALA A 291 2.13 14.77 -16.13
C ALA A 291 1.85 13.26 -16.30
N GLY A 292 0.60 12.84 -16.11
CA GLY A 292 0.28 11.41 -16.08
C GLY A 292 1.20 10.64 -15.09
N ASN A 293 1.93 9.66 -15.59
CA ASN A 293 2.90 8.87 -14.81
C ASN A 293 4.31 9.45 -14.81
N GLU A 294 4.60 10.49 -15.62
CA GLU A 294 5.92 11.08 -15.76
C GLU A 294 6.16 12.16 -14.70
N ALA A 295 7.16 11.95 -13.83
CA ALA A 295 7.60 12.94 -12.86
C ALA A 295 8.60 13.92 -13.51
N TRP A 296 8.41 15.25 -13.30
CA TRP A 296 9.27 16.29 -13.83
C TRP A 296 10.38 16.71 -12.88
N GLY A 297 10.61 15.91 -11.85
CA GLY A 297 11.64 16.11 -10.83
C GLY A 297 11.51 15.12 -9.67
N THR A 298 12.18 15.43 -8.56
CA THR A 298 12.22 14.57 -7.37
C THR A 298 11.74 15.31 -6.13
N PHE A 299 11.13 14.60 -5.19
CA PHE A 299 10.72 15.12 -3.89
C PHE A 299 11.75 14.76 -2.82
N LYS A 300 12.01 15.69 -1.88
CA LYS A 300 12.88 15.52 -0.70
C LYS A 300 12.08 15.68 0.57
#